data_68f7ea07fed4293c33b77a60e7913854
#
_entry.id   68f7ea07fed4293c33b77a60e7913854
#
_cell.length_a   1.000
_cell.length_b   1.000
_cell.length_c   1.000
_cell.angle_alpha   90.00
_cell.angle_beta   90.00
_cell.angle_gamma   90.00
#
_symmetry.space_group_name_H-M   'P 1'
#
loop_
_entity.id
_entity.type
_entity.pdbx_description
1 polymer ?
#
loop_
_entity_poly.entity_id
_entity_poly.type
_entity_poly.pdbx_seq_one_letter_code
_entity_poly.pdbx_strand_id
1 'polypeptide(L)'
;EESTRTFVEVIIRNQLDPNCPRQNVMTHDELIAEVITLLSAGFDTTKSTNSFVLNMLAIHQNIQKEVYDEITSVLGDDPSINPTYAQLQELELLTRVIKETLRLFPPGDFLARTTPKEIQVAGYAVPAGATLSVCIYAMHRDPKYWKNPHDFDPERFLPEEIAKRNPNCYIPFSSGPRNCLGYKY
;
A
#
# COMPACT_ATOMS: atom_id res chain seq x y z
N GLU A 1 -1.83 19.16 -21.24
CA GLU A 1 -2.65 18.01 -20.77
C GLU A 1 -1.84 16.73 -21.00
N GLU A 2 -1.05 16.33 -20.01
CA GLU A 2 -0.43 15.02 -20.00
C GLU A 2 -1.53 14.02 -19.63
N SER A 3 -2.09 13.38 -20.64
CA SER A 3 -3.09 12.31 -20.47
C SER A 3 -2.53 11.27 -19.51
N THR A 4 -3.23 11.04 -18.39
CA THR A 4 -2.89 10.01 -17.40
C THR A 4 -2.91 8.66 -18.11
N ARG A 5 -1.74 8.14 -18.44
CA ARG A 5 -1.59 6.88 -19.18
C ARG A 5 -1.71 5.71 -18.21
N THR A 6 -2.44 4.70 -18.62
CA THR A 6 -2.49 3.43 -17.88
C THR A 6 -1.16 2.66 -18.01
N PHE A 7 -0.86 1.79 -17.06
CA PHE A 7 0.31 0.91 -17.16
C PHE A 7 0.35 0.11 -18.46
N VAL A 8 -0.80 -0.40 -18.89
CA VAL A 8 -0.92 -1.18 -20.14
C VAL A 8 -0.55 -0.34 -21.34
N GLU A 9 -0.99 0.93 -21.41
CA GLU A 9 -0.61 1.84 -22.49
C GLU A 9 0.89 2.14 -22.52
N VAL A 10 1.50 2.31 -21.34
CA VAL A 10 2.97 2.54 -21.25
C VAL A 10 3.72 1.31 -21.73
N ILE A 11 3.34 0.12 -21.31
CA ILE A 11 3.96 -1.14 -21.74
C ILE A 11 3.82 -1.31 -23.25
N ILE A 12 2.61 -1.16 -23.81
CA ILE A 12 2.36 -1.33 -25.24
C ILE A 12 3.16 -0.31 -26.06
N ARG A 13 3.22 0.94 -25.63
CA ARG A 13 4.02 1.98 -26.33
C ARG A 13 5.50 1.62 -26.35
N ASN A 14 6.06 1.15 -25.23
CA ASN A 14 7.45 0.71 -25.17
C ASN A 14 7.71 -0.46 -26.13
N GLN A 15 6.74 -1.40 -26.26
CA GLN A 15 6.84 -2.51 -27.21
C GLN A 15 6.83 -2.04 -28.67
N LEU A 16 6.11 -0.97 -28.97
CA LEU A 16 5.96 -0.44 -30.33
C LEU A 16 7.04 0.60 -30.69
N ASP A 17 7.85 1.04 -29.72
CA ASP A 17 8.91 2.01 -29.95
C ASP A 17 10.09 1.34 -30.71
N PRO A 18 10.40 1.75 -31.94
CA PRO A 18 11.50 1.19 -32.71
C PRO A 18 12.88 1.45 -32.08
N ASN A 19 12.98 2.43 -31.15
CA ASN A 19 14.20 2.73 -30.43
C ASN A 19 14.30 1.96 -29.08
N CYS A 20 13.28 1.18 -28.72
CA CYS A 20 13.33 0.38 -27.50
C CYS A 20 14.45 -0.66 -27.61
N PRO A 21 15.39 -0.73 -26.63
CA PRO A 21 16.43 -1.76 -26.64
C PRO A 21 15.79 -3.15 -26.67
N ARG A 22 16.28 -4.04 -27.54
CA ARG A 22 15.71 -5.40 -27.73
C ARG A 22 15.58 -6.18 -26.41
N GLN A 23 16.49 -5.97 -25.46
CA GLN A 23 16.46 -6.58 -24.14
C GLN A 23 15.27 -6.13 -23.28
N ASN A 24 14.60 -5.03 -23.63
CA ASN A 24 13.43 -4.47 -22.92
C ASN A 24 12.13 -4.79 -23.67
N VAL A 25 12.21 -5.49 -24.81
CA VAL A 25 11.03 -5.92 -25.58
C VAL A 25 10.56 -7.25 -25.03
N MET A 26 9.35 -7.26 -24.48
CA MET A 26 8.71 -8.47 -23.96
C MET A 26 8.17 -9.34 -25.09
N THR A 27 8.20 -10.64 -24.92
CA THR A 27 7.43 -11.57 -25.75
C THR A 27 5.93 -11.39 -25.51
N HIS A 28 5.10 -11.93 -26.39
CA HIS A 28 3.64 -11.87 -26.22
C HIS A 28 3.19 -12.52 -24.90
N ASP A 29 3.78 -13.65 -24.54
CA ASP A 29 3.44 -14.37 -23.31
C ASP A 29 3.87 -13.59 -22.06
N GLU A 30 5.05 -12.96 -22.07
CA GLU A 30 5.50 -12.09 -20.99
C GLU A 30 4.57 -10.88 -20.83
N LEU A 31 4.14 -10.26 -21.93
CA LEU A 31 3.20 -9.15 -21.90
C LEU A 31 1.86 -9.54 -21.24
N ILE A 32 1.31 -10.70 -21.63
CA ILE A 32 0.09 -11.24 -21.03
C ILE A 32 0.28 -11.50 -19.53
N ALA A 33 1.40 -12.13 -19.17
CA ALA A 33 1.72 -12.43 -17.77
C ALA A 33 1.82 -11.16 -16.91
N GLU A 34 2.44 -10.08 -17.42
CA GLU A 34 2.53 -8.79 -16.72
C GLU A 34 1.15 -8.15 -16.55
N VAL A 35 0.31 -8.15 -17.59
CA VAL A 35 -1.06 -7.61 -17.49
C VAL A 35 -1.88 -8.38 -16.45
N ILE A 36 -1.82 -9.71 -16.47
CA ILE A 36 -2.51 -10.55 -15.47
C ILE A 36 -1.99 -10.26 -14.05
N THR A 37 -0.66 -10.12 -13.91
CA THR A 37 -0.03 -9.83 -12.62
C THR A 37 -0.53 -8.48 -12.07
N LEU A 38 -0.55 -7.43 -12.89
CA LEU A 38 -1.02 -6.10 -12.49
C LEU A 38 -2.51 -6.11 -12.11
N LEU A 39 -3.35 -6.78 -12.90
CA LEU A 39 -4.77 -6.92 -12.60
C LEU A 39 -4.99 -7.67 -11.29
N SER A 40 -4.33 -8.81 -11.10
CA SER A 40 -4.48 -9.63 -9.89
C SER A 40 -3.98 -8.89 -8.65
N ALA A 41 -2.81 -8.27 -8.74
CA ALA A 41 -2.21 -7.53 -7.63
C ALA A 41 -3.09 -6.33 -7.21
N GLY A 42 -3.58 -5.54 -8.16
CA GLY A 42 -4.41 -4.37 -7.89
C GLY A 42 -5.80 -4.76 -7.40
N PHE A 43 -6.40 -5.80 -7.96
CA PHE A 43 -7.76 -6.22 -7.59
C PHE A 43 -7.81 -6.81 -6.18
N ASP A 44 -6.98 -7.82 -5.89
CA ASP A 44 -7.14 -8.61 -4.68
C ASP A 44 -6.72 -7.85 -3.42
N THR A 45 -5.64 -7.09 -3.49
CA THR A 45 -5.16 -6.28 -2.36
C THR A 45 -6.09 -5.11 -2.05
N THR A 46 -6.58 -4.39 -3.08
CA THR A 46 -7.51 -3.27 -2.91
C THR A 46 -8.86 -3.75 -2.39
N LYS A 47 -9.41 -4.85 -2.93
CA LYS A 47 -10.62 -5.48 -2.43
C LYS A 47 -10.50 -5.83 -0.94
N SER A 48 -9.41 -6.49 -0.56
CA SER A 48 -9.17 -6.90 0.83
C SER A 48 -9.07 -5.70 1.76
N THR A 49 -8.32 -4.66 1.38
CA THR A 49 -8.20 -3.41 2.15
C THR A 49 -9.56 -2.77 2.35
N ASN A 50 -10.34 -2.57 1.29
CA ASN A 50 -11.66 -1.95 1.38
C ASN A 50 -12.62 -2.77 2.26
N SER A 51 -12.58 -4.10 2.14
CA SER A 51 -13.39 -4.98 2.99
C SER A 51 -13.05 -4.84 4.47
N PHE A 52 -11.77 -4.74 4.82
CA PHE A 52 -11.34 -4.53 6.21
C PHE A 52 -11.66 -3.11 6.69
N VAL A 53 -11.52 -2.07 5.86
CA VAL A 53 -11.93 -0.70 6.22
C VAL A 53 -13.41 -0.65 6.56
N LEU A 54 -14.27 -1.20 5.70
CA LEU A 54 -15.72 -1.25 5.96
C LEU A 54 -16.05 -2.06 7.22
N ASN A 55 -15.35 -3.17 7.45
CA ASN A 55 -15.53 -3.98 8.66
C ASN A 55 -15.13 -3.18 9.92
N MET A 56 -13.97 -2.51 9.91
CA MET A 56 -13.54 -1.67 11.03
C MET A 56 -14.52 -0.52 11.31
N LEU A 57 -15.01 0.14 10.28
CA LEU A 57 -16.03 1.17 10.44
C LEU A 57 -17.36 0.61 10.98
N ALA A 58 -17.76 -0.60 10.57
CA ALA A 58 -18.96 -1.25 11.09
C ALA A 58 -18.84 -1.62 12.58
N ILE A 59 -17.65 -1.98 13.06
CA ILE A 59 -17.38 -2.27 14.47
C ILE A 59 -17.28 -0.98 15.29
N HIS A 60 -16.62 0.06 14.76
CA HIS A 60 -16.35 1.33 15.44
C HIS A 60 -17.30 2.45 14.95
N GLN A 61 -18.57 2.35 15.33
CA GLN A 61 -19.63 3.23 14.84
C GLN A 61 -19.44 4.72 15.14
N ASN A 62 -18.75 5.06 16.22
CA ASN A 62 -18.36 6.44 16.52
C ASN A 62 -17.41 6.99 15.46
N ILE A 63 -16.37 6.23 15.11
CA ILE A 63 -15.41 6.60 14.04
C ILE A 63 -16.11 6.63 12.68
N GLN A 64 -17.03 5.70 12.42
CA GLN A 64 -17.85 5.69 11.21
C GLN A 64 -18.62 7.01 11.05
N LYS A 65 -19.24 7.48 12.15
CA LYS A 65 -19.97 8.75 12.12
C LYS A 65 -19.06 9.94 11.85
N GLU A 66 -17.92 10.00 12.51
CA GLU A 66 -16.93 11.08 12.31
C GLU A 66 -16.41 11.11 10.87
N VAL A 67 -16.11 9.93 10.28
CA VAL A 67 -15.72 9.82 8.87
C VAL A 67 -16.85 10.25 7.93
N TYR A 68 -18.09 9.89 8.22
CA TYR A 68 -19.25 10.34 7.45
C TYR A 68 -19.40 11.88 7.50
N ASP A 69 -19.28 12.46 8.69
CA ASP A 69 -19.36 13.92 8.88
C ASP A 69 -18.21 14.63 8.13
N GLU A 70 -16.98 14.08 8.15
CA GLU A 70 -15.84 14.59 7.37
C GLU A 70 -16.14 14.53 5.86
N ILE A 71 -16.58 13.39 5.33
CA ILE A 71 -16.90 13.21 3.91
C ILE A 71 -17.98 14.21 3.47
N THR A 72 -19.07 14.30 4.23
CA THR A 72 -20.15 15.22 3.93
C THR A 72 -19.70 16.68 3.96
N SER A 73 -18.83 17.05 4.91
CA SER A 73 -18.29 18.41 5.00
C SER A 73 -17.41 18.77 3.79
N VAL A 74 -16.63 17.82 3.25
CA VAL A 74 -15.70 18.07 2.14
C VAL A 74 -16.36 17.93 0.78
N LEU A 75 -17.20 16.89 0.61
CA LEU A 75 -17.79 16.53 -0.68
C LEU A 75 -19.24 16.99 -0.86
N GLY A 76 -19.95 17.34 0.25
CA GLY A 76 -21.38 17.60 0.24
C GLY A 76 -22.21 16.31 0.25
N ASP A 77 -23.55 16.48 0.15
CA ASP A 77 -24.51 15.38 0.26
C ASP A 77 -24.90 14.77 -1.08
N ASP A 78 -24.38 15.28 -2.20
CA ASP A 78 -24.72 14.77 -3.53
C ASP A 78 -23.78 13.63 -3.95
N PRO A 79 -24.26 12.36 -3.93
CA PRO A 79 -23.43 11.21 -4.27
C PRO A 79 -23.08 11.10 -5.78
N SER A 80 -23.66 11.96 -6.62
CA SER A 80 -23.38 11.98 -8.06
C SER A 80 -22.12 12.76 -8.43
N ILE A 81 -21.59 13.56 -7.50
CA ILE A 81 -20.40 14.37 -7.70
C ILE A 81 -19.14 13.50 -7.54
N ASN A 82 -18.34 13.44 -8.59
CA ASN A 82 -17.01 12.81 -8.49
C ASN A 82 -16.05 13.74 -7.74
N PRO A 83 -15.40 13.27 -6.67
CA PRO A 83 -14.46 14.10 -5.92
C PRO A 83 -13.24 14.46 -6.77
N THR A 84 -12.74 15.67 -6.62
CA THR A 84 -11.45 16.08 -7.16
C THR A 84 -10.31 15.51 -6.31
N TYR A 85 -9.11 15.41 -6.90
CA TYR A 85 -7.92 14.98 -6.15
C TYR A 85 -7.64 15.87 -4.92
N ALA A 86 -7.87 17.17 -5.03
CA ALA A 86 -7.71 18.11 -3.90
C ALA A 86 -8.65 17.78 -2.75
N GLN A 87 -9.93 17.55 -3.03
CA GLN A 87 -10.92 17.17 -2.01
C GLN A 87 -10.57 15.83 -1.34
N LEU A 88 -10.06 14.85 -2.11
CA LEU A 88 -9.62 13.58 -1.50
C LEU A 88 -8.45 13.77 -0.52
N GLN A 89 -7.59 14.77 -0.72
CA GLN A 89 -6.50 15.09 0.21
C GLN A 89 -6.98 15.75 1.50
N GLU A 90 -8.19 16.31 1.53
CA GLU A 90 -8.81 16.92 2.72
C GLU A 90 -9.45 15.88 3.65
N LEU A 91 -9.62 14.62 3.19
CA LEU A 91 -10.18 13.51 3.97
C LEU A 91 -9.12 12.91 4.91
N GLU A 92 -8.73 13.67 5.92
CA GLU A 92 -7.62 13.33 6.82
C GLU A 92 -7.96 12.15 7.75
N LEU A 93 -9.16 12.15 8.34
CA LEU A 93 -9.59 11.08 9.22
C LEU A 93 -9.79 9.78 8.46
N LEU A 94 -10.44 9.82 7.30
CA LEU A 94 -10.57 8.64 6.42
C LEU A 94 -9.19 8.07 6.06
N THR A 95 -8.23 8.94 5.74
CA THR A 95 -6.86 8.54 5.45
C THR A 95 -6.21 7.84 6.65
N ARG A 96 -6.42 8.34 7.88
CA ARG A 96 -5.92 7.70 9.10
C ARG A 96 -6.58 6.35 9.37
N VAL A 97 -7.89 6.25 9.13
CA VAL A 97 -8.64 4.99 9.21
C VAL A 97 -8.09 3.93 8.26
N ILE A 98 -7.81 4.31 7.01
CA ILE A 98 -7.21 3.40 6.02
C ILE A 98 -5.81 2.95 6.48
N LYS A 99 -4.98 3.88 6.95
CA LYS A 99 -3.62 3.56 7.46
C LYS A 99 -3.66 2.62 8.66
N GLU A 100 -4.56 2.85 9.61
CA GLU A 100 -4.71 1.97 10.78
C GLU A 100 -5.26 0.59 10.39
N THR A 101 -6.16 0.55 9.42
CA THR A 101 -6.64 -0.73 8.87
C THR A 101 -5.49 -1.50 8.22
N LEU A 102 -4.66 -0.85 7.40
CA LEU A 102 -3.47 -1.47 6.79
C LEU A 102 -2.42 -1.90 7.83
N ARG A 103 -2.33 -1.23 8.97
CA ARG A 103 -1.49 -1.66 10.08
C ARG A 103 -1.98 -2.99 10.65
N LEU A 104 -3.27 -3.08 10.95
CA LEU A 104 -3.87 -4.29 11.55
C LEU A 104 -4.06 -5.42 10.53
N PHE A 105 -4.41 -5.10 9.31
CA PHE A 105 -4.77 -6.09 8.27
C PHE A 105 -4.02 -5.80 6.96
N PRO A 106 -2.66 -5.88 6.95
CA PRO A 106 -1.90 -5.67 5.72
C PRO A 106 -2.20 -6.83 4.74
N PRO A 107 -2.64 -6.54 3.50
CA PRO A 107 -2.86 -7.61 2.50
C PRO A 107 -1.59 -8.39 2.15
N GLY A 108 -0.44 -7.71 2.18
CA GLY A 108 0.88 -8.34 2.08
C GLY A 108 1.49 -8.50 3.46
N ASP A 109 1.26 -9.62 4.12
CA ASP A 109 1.68 -9.89 5.51
C ASP A 109 3.16 -10.31 5.62
N PHE A 110 3.77 -10.76 4.52
CA PHE A 110 5.18 -11.14 4.43
C PHE A 110 5.88 -10.55 3.22
N LEU A 111 7.13 -10.13 3.42
CA LEU A 111 8.07 -9.77 2.34
C LEU A 111 9.26 -10.72 2.36
N ALA A 112 9.63 -11.27 1.21
CA ALA A 112 10.78 -12.15 1.09
C ALA A 112 11.83 -11.59 0.13
N ARG A 113 13.12 -11.83 0.44
CA ARG A 113 14.26 -11.50 -0.40
C ARG A 113 15.29 -12.63 -0.32
N THR A 114 15.78 -13.07 -1.46
CA THR A 114 16.90 -14.03 -1.52
C THR A 114 18.22 -13.27 -1.61
N THR A 115 19.19 -13.65 -0.79
CA THR A 115 20.50 -13.03 -0.78
C THR A 115 21.37 -13.56 -1.93
N PRO A 116 21.87 -12.72 -2.86
CA PRO A 116 22.72 -13.18 -3.95
C PRO A 116 24.15 -13.50 -3.49
N LYS A 117 24.54 -13.02 -2.33
CA LYS A 117 25.85 -13.25 -1.68
C LYS A 117 25.67 -13.29 -0.17
N GLU A 118 26.69 -13.76 0.55
CA GLU A 118 26.70 -13.66 2.01
C GLU A 118 26.60 -12.20 2.46
N ILE A 119 25.74 -11.94 3.44
CA ILE A 119 25.53 -10.61 4.06
C ILE A 119 25.51 -10.73 5.58
N GLN A 120 25.75 -9.62 6.25
CA GLN A 120 25.59 -9.53 7.71
C GLN A 120 24.26 -8.83 8.05
N VAL A 121 23.45 -9.46 8.89
CA VAL A 121 22.18 -8.90 9.36
C VAL A 121 22.15 -8.99 10.89
N ALA A 122 22.10 -7.85 11.57
CA ALA A 122 22.06 -7.76 13.03
C ALA A 122 23.15 -8.60 13.75
N GLY A 123 24.34 -8.70 13.15
CA GLY A 123 25.47 -9.48 13.69
C GLY A 123 25.48 -10.96 13.29
N TYR A 124 24.50 -11.43 12.53
CA TYR A 124 24.45 -12.80 12.03
C TYR A 124 24.92 -12.88 10.58
N ALA A 125 25.78 -13.85 10.26
CA ALA A 125 26.14 -14.15 8.88
C ALA A 125 24.99 -14.90 8.20
N VAL A 126 24.49 -14.35 7.11
CA VAL A 126 23.44 -14.96 6.28
C VAL A 126 24.07 -15.41 4.97
N PRO A 127 24.07 -16.72 4.66
CA PRO A 127 24.75 -17.24 3.49
C PRO A 127 24.07 -16.81 2.18
N ALA A 128 24.81 -16.88 1.07
CA ALA A 128 24.25 -16.72 -0.27
C ALA A 128 23.16 -17.74 -0.52
N GLY A 129 22.09 -17.33 -1.24
CA GLY A 129 20.94 -18.17 -1.54
C GLY A 129 19.92 -18.30 -0.40
N ALA A 130 20.18 -17.75 0.79
CA ALA A 130 19.21 -17.75 1.87
C ALA A 130 18.04 -16.81 1.57
N THR A 131 16.82 -17.22 1.91
CA THR A 131 15.62 -16.38 1.84
C THR A 131 15.37 -15.72 3.18
N LEU A 132 15.43 -14.39 3.22
CA LEU A 132 15.04 -13.58 4.36
C LEU A 132 13.57 -13.19 4.21
N SER A 133 12.79 -13.45 5.25
CA SER A 133 11.38 -13.07 5.30
C SER A 133 11.13 -12.06 6.41
N VAL A 134 10.46 -10.96 6.07
CA VAL A 134 9.99 -9.94 7.01
C VAL A 134 8.51 -10.11 7.21
N CYS A 135 8.08 -10.41 8.45
CA CYS A 135 6.67 -10.50 8.80
C CYS A 135 6.13 -9.11 9.11
N ILE A 136 5.46 -8.49 8.13
CA ILE A 136 4.85 -7.16 8.27
C ILE A 136 3.76 -7.18 9.33
N TYR A 137 2.93 -8.23 9.33
CA TYR A 137 1.87 -8.44 10.31
C TYR A 137 2.39 -8.37 11.77
N ALA A 138 3.50 -9.04 12.06
CA ALA A 138 4.11 -9.02 13.39
C ALA A 138 4.75 -7.66 13.69
N MET A 139 5.46 -7.07 12.73
CA MET A 139 6.12 -5.77 12.90
C MET A 139 5.12 -4.65 13.16
N HIS A 140 3.98 -4.65 12.48
CA HIS A 140 2.90 -3.68 12.69
C HIS A 140 2.15 -3.86 14.02
N ARG A 141 2.49 -4.91 14.78
CA ARG A 141 1.92 -5.21 16.11
C ARG A 141 2.98 -5.31 17.21
N ASP A 142 4.23 -4.99 16.92
CA ASP A 142 5.30 -5.02 17.92
C ASP A 142 5.06 -3.94 18.98
N PRO A 143 4.86 -4.31 20.27
CA PRO A 143 4.60 -3.37 21.36
C PRO A 143 5.74 -2.37 21.59
N LYS A 144 6.94 -2.66 21.08
CA LYS A 144 8.08 -1.73 21.09
C LYS A 144 7.77 -0.42 20.33
N TYR A 145 6.96 -0.51 19.28
CA TYR A 145 6.63 0.62 18.40
C TYR A 145 5.17 1.06 18.51
N TRP A 146 4.29 0.14 18.93
CA TRP A 146 2.85 0.33 18.92
C TRP A 146 2.26 0.08 20.31
N LYS A 147 1.89 1.15 21.01
CA LYS A 147 1.17 1.03 22.30
C LYS A 147 -0.19 0.39 22.05
N ASN A 148 -0.59 -0.59 22.88
CA ASN A 148 -1.84 -1.35 22.69
C ASN A 148 -1.99 -1.82 21.22
N PRO A 149 -1.10 -2.66 20.69
CA PRO A 149 -0.95 -2.90 19.26
C PRO A 149 -2.16 -3.58 18.61
N HIS A 150 -3.09 -4.12 19.38
CA HIS A 150 -4.29 -4.78 18.88
C HIS A 150 -5.52 -3.88 18.82
N ASP A 151 -5.47 -2.70 19.43
CA ASP A 151 -6.56 -1.74 19.40
C ASP A 151 -6.57 -0.99 18.08
N PHE A 152 -7.78 -0.75 17.53
CA PHE A 152 -7.99 0.09 16.35
C PHE A 152 -8.05 1.57 16.78
N ASP A 153 -7.03 2.31 16.43
CA ASP A 153 -6.86 3.71 16.86
C ASP A 153 -6.24 4.54 15.73
N PRO A 154 -7.06 5.20 14.89
CA PRO A 154 -6.60 6.05 13.79
C PRO A 154 -5.73 7.24 14.23
N GLU A 155 -5.83 7.69 15.49
CA GLU A 155 -5.06 8.82 16.01
C GLU A 155 -3.55 8.54 16.02
N ARG A 156 -3.15 7.27 15.97
CA ARG A 156 -1.74 6.86 15.77
C ARG A 156 -1.12 7.44 14.51
N PHE A 157 -1.93 7.85 13.55
CA PHE A 157 -1.49 8.41 12.26
C PHE A 157 -1.64 9.92 12.18
N LEU A 158 -1.83 10.61 13.31
CA LEU A 158 -1.62 12.05 13.43
C LEU A 158 -0.15 12.39 13.14
N PRO A 159 0.14 13.53 12.49
CA PRO A 159 1.51 13.94 12.14
C PRO A 159 2.48 13.89 13.33
N GLU A 160 2.05 14.37 14.49
CA GLU A 160 2.83 14.37 15.73
C GLU A 160 3.11 12.97 16.28
N GLU A 161 2.21 12.01 16.08
CA GLU A 161 2.42 10.62 16.49
C GLU A 161 3.31 9.86 15.51
N ILE A 162 3.19 10.15 14.20
CA ILE A 162 4.08 9.61 13.18
C ILE A 162 5.53 10.06 13.44
N ALA A 163 5.73 11.33 13.78
CA ALA A 163 7.06 11.89 14.01
C ALA A 163 7.82 11.24 15.19
N LYS A 164 7.12 10.64 16.15
CA LYS A 164 7.70 9.95 17.32
C LYS A 164 8.18 8.54 17.02
N ARG A 165 7.76 7.94 15.89
CA ARG A 165 8.03 6.53 15.58
C ARG A 165 9.14 6.37 14.54
N ASN A 166 9.82 5.22 14.60
CA ASN A 166 10.70 4.82 13.51
C ASN A 166 9.86 4.60 12.22
N PRO A 167 10.17 5.28 11.11
CA PRO A 167 9.39 5.16 9.87
C PRO A 167 9.34 3.73 9.32
N ASN A 168 10.35 2.92 9.61
CA ASN A 168 10.39 1.53 9.15
C ASN A 168 9.50 0.57 9.95
N CYS A 169 8.84 1.02 11.04
CA CYS A 169 7.89 0.17 11.76
C CYS A 169 6.51 0.10 11.09
N TYR A 170 6.28 0.89 10.03
CA TYR A 170 5.06 0.90 9.23
C TYR A 170 5.39 0.90 7.74
N ILE A 171 5.32 -0.26 7.11
CA ILE A 171 5.67 -0.46 5.69
C ILE A 171 4.62 -1.32 4.94
N PRO A 172 3.32 -0.93 4.92
CA PRO A 172 2.25 -1.73 4.32
C PRO A 172 2.44 -1.95 2.81
N PHE A 173 3.20 -1.08 2.16
CA PHE A 173 3.55 -1.14 0.73
C PHE A 173 5.01 -1.54 0.49
N SER A 174 5.68 -2.16 1.47
CA SER A 174 7.14 -2.40 1.43
C SER A 174 7.95 -1.10 1.49
N SER A 175 9.25 -1.19 1.22
CA SER A 175 10.17 -0.04 1.20
C SER A 175 11.33 -0.31 0.25
N GLY A 176 11.98 0.78 -0.23
CA GLY A 176 13.13 0.72 -1.11
C GLY A 176 12.78 0.50 -2.59
N PRO A 177 13.76 0.12 -3.44
CA PRO A 177 13.59 0.02 -4.90
C PRO A 177 12.56 -1.02 -5.36
N ARG A 178 12.12 -1.92 -4.47
CA ARG A 178 11.15 -2.98 -4.72
C ARG A 178 9.86 -2.78 -3.92
N ASN A 179 9.52 -1.54 -3.57
CA ASN A 179 8.25 -1.21 -2.96
C ASN A 179 7.07 -1.47 -3.92
N CYS A 180 5.86 -1.39 -3.41
CA CYS A 180 4.65 -1.60 -4.20
C CYS A 180 4.58 -0.60 -5.36
N LEU A 181 4.34 -1.09 -6.58
CA LEU A 181 4.19 -0.26 -7.76
C LEU A 181 2.92 0.59 -7.70
N GLY A 182 1.85 0.03 -7.12
CA GLY A 182 0.53 0.64 -7.01
C GLY A 182 0.30 1.50 -5.77
N TYR A 183 1.32 1.86 -4.99
CA TYR A 183 1.13 2.56 -3.71
C TYR A 183 0.54 3.97 -3.81
N LYS A 184 0.52 4.55 -5.01
CA LYS A 184 -0.04 5.89 -5.30
C LYS A 184 -1.46 5.87 -5.86
N TYR A 185 -2.01 4.67 -6.13
CA TYR A 185 -3.35 4.49 -6.71
C TYR A 185 -4.41 4.20 -5.68
#